data_0f01a32831f3ace241a2b2828dabdca4
#
_entry.id   0f01a32831f3ace241a2b2828dabdca4
#
_cell.length_a   1.000
_cell.length_b   1.000
_cell.length_c   1.000
_cell.angle_alpha   90.00
_cell.angle_beta   90.00
_cell.angle_gamma   90.00
#
_symmetry.space_group_name_H-M   'P 1'
#
loop_
_entity.id
_entity.type
_entity.pdbx_description
1 polymer ?
#
loop_
_entity_poly.entity_id
_entity_poly.type
_entity_poly.pdbx_seq_one_letter_code
_entity_poly.pdbx_strand_id
1 'polypeptide(L)'
;MRIRKPCAAQTAGLGNIFSQKNNKGEENETMKKILALVLVLIMALGLAACAAPAAPAEEPTPAAEPETEKVDSQAILAELKTPAEESNWERTTSSQEVIDFLKVVAEHSAGRIILDTTTFATEAGTPIPYMIISDVAPASPADVPEDKGVVYVNCNIHSGEIEGKESMMIFAREVAQGKHDDLLKDLVVIIVPNSNPDGNDNLGKNRITTQFTPKLVGTRAEGNGLKLENTDGIADMTKLETACGRTIVKLMNDWNPILFIDAHATDGSYMRHAVTYNWGLNAGTDAELLAYNRDVFCSRALREGSYLASKGKVAVPYGNWGYYYSDIVAEGWRTFEDYARYTTNYAGLRNRLALLLEVYSYDDFPVRVDTQYECIYGALQVVAKDKDEIKAMIAAADARSEARATEGINPEKDFVALNSEMTTMPFEGKDTLTVLSYETGEDGTVIGERLYDDEGDPYAIEYGAPVDYETEYWGTFVPTDVETMGAYYLIDQDCTEFIELMKFHGVEMTQLPNDVTVAGADHLHFAIKSYTSGGAVIDGRERKDYEGHFQTLVTGEWKKGDGDIVIPAGTYVISTAQRFGSFAALMCEPAAVDGGVAWNFFDNY
;
A
#
# COMPACT_ATOMS: atom_id res chain seq x y z
N MET A 1 -26.83 10.00 0.19
CA MET A 1 -27.35 11.31 0.69
C MET A 1 -26.34 11.95 1.61
N ARG A 2 -26.24 13.28 1.66
CA ARG A 2 -25.18 14.03 2.36
C ARG A 2 -25.77 15.05 3.34
N ILE A 3 -25.18 15.21 4.53
CA ILE A 3 -25.58 16.19 5.55
C ILE A 3 -24.46 17.22 5.74
N ARG A 4 -24.81 18.52 5.65
CA ARG A 4 -23.85 19.66 5.64
C ARG A 4 -23.40 20.15 7.01
N LYS A 5 -24.28 20.05 8.05
CA LYS A 5 -23.96 20.57 9.39
C LYS A 5 -24.49 19.64 10.46
N PRO A 6 -23.78 19.46 11.57
CA PRO A 6 -24.39 18.93 12.77
C PRO A 6 -25.43 19.97 13.25
N CYS A 7 -26.71 19.62 13.23
CA CYS A 7 -27.76 20.48 13.79
C CYS A 7 -27.69 20.40 15.32
N ALA A 8 -27.45 21.57 15.98
CA ALA A 8 -27.23 21.65 17.44
C ALA A 8 -28.40 21.10 18.29
N ALA A 9 -29.60 20.97 17.70
CA ALA A 9 -30.77 20.41 18.39
C ALA A 9 -30.96 18.89 18.14
N GLN A 10 -30.34 18.35 17.10
CA GLN A 10 -30.45 16.94 16.70
C GLN A 10 -29.16 16.14 16.92
N THR A 11 -28.01 16.82 17.15
CA THR A 11 -26.78 16.20 17.63
C THR A 11 -26.95 15.48 18.96
N ALA A 12 -27.96 15.83 19.75
CA ALA A 12 -28.31 15.01 20.94
C ALA A 12 -28.72 13.57 20.56
N GLY A 13 -29.33 13.36 19.38
CA GLY A 13 -29.65 12.03 18.88
C GLY A 13 -28.45 11.33 18.22
N LEU A 14 -27.72 12.05 17.37
CA LEU A 14 -26.54 11.51 16.68
C LEU A 14 -25.30 11.54 17.58
N GLY A 15 -25.10 12.58 18.40
CA GLY A 15 -24.02 12.66 19.37
C GLY A 15 -24.12 11.60 20.49
N ASN A 16 -25.34 11.21 20.90
CA ASN A 16 -25.54 10.11 21.83
C ASN A 16 -25.26 8.73 21.23
N ILE A 17 -25.37 8.58 19.91
CA ILE A 17 -24.99 7.32 19.22
C ILE A 17 -23.46 7.13 19.27
N PHE A 18 -22.71 8.22 19.18
CA PHE A 18 -21.23 8.15 19.25
C PHE A 18 -20.68 8.08 20.69
N SER A 19 -21.43 8.52 21.72
CA SER A 19 -20.97 8.49 23.11
C SER A 19 -21.20 7.14 23.83
N GLN A 20 -21.93 6.20 23.24
CA GLN A 20 -22.16 4.86 23.84
C GLN A 20 -21.01 3.85 23.61
N LYS A 21 -19.91 4.24 22.97
CA LYS A 21 -18.76 3.34 22.72
C LYS A 21 -17.96 2.93 23.99
N ASN A 22 -18.23 3.48 25.18
CA ASN A 22 -17.40 3.25 26.37
C ASN A 22 -17.91 2.19 27.38
N ASN A 23 -18.97 1.41 27.05
CA ASN A 23 -19.48 0.39 27.99
C ASN A 23 -19.08 -1.06 27.68
N LYS A 24 -18.18 -1.31 26.72
CA LYS A 24 -17.64 -2.67 26.48
C LYS A 24 -16.60 -3.14 27.51
N GLY A 25 -16.15 -2.26 28.40
CA GLY A 25 -15.15 -2.59 29.43
C GLY A 25 -15.69 -3.51 30.55
N GLU A 26 -16.95 -3.37 30.96
CA GLU A 26 -17.50 -4.11 32.09
C GLU A 26 -17.94 -5.55 31.74
N GLU A 27 -18.44 -5.81 30.53
CA GLU A 27 -18.80 -7.17 30.11
C GLU A 27 -17.56 -8.06 29.93
N ASN A 28 -16.43 -7.49 29.52
CA ASN A 28 -15.19 -8.23 29.33
C ASN A 28 -14.51 -8.63 30.64
N GLU A 29 -14.69 -7.85 31.71
CA GLU A 29 -14.17 -8.21 33.06
C GLU A 29 -14.99 -9.33 33.69
N THR A 30 -16.29 -9.35 33.46
CA THR A 30 -17.18 -10.41 33.97
C THR A 30 -16.90 -11.74 33.27
N MET A 31 -16.69 -11.75 31.94
CA MET A 31 -16.29 -12.95 31.20
C MET A 31 -14.91 -13.47 31.60
N LYS A 32 -13.95 -12.60 31.84
CA LYS A 32 -12.59 -12.99 32.34
C LYS A 32 -12.65 -13.62 33.73
N LYS A 33 -13.52 -13.12 34.61
CA LYS A 33 -13.72 -13.69 35.96
C LYS A 33 -14.41 -15.05 35.90
N ILE A 34 -15.35 -15.25 34.99
CA ILE A 34 -16.03 -16.56 34.77
C ILE A 34 -15.05 -17.58 34.19
N LEU A 35 -14.21 -17.18 33.22
CA LEU A 35 -13.19 -18.06 32.62
C LEU A 35 -12.12 -18.49 33.65
N ALA A 36 -11.70 -17.59 34.52
CA ALA A 36 -10.77 -17.87 35.60
C ALA A 36 -11.37 -18.84 36.64
N LEU A 37 -12.66 -18.72 36.94
CA LEU A 37 -13.35 -19.63 37.86
C LEU A 37 -13.49 -21.05 37.31
N VAL A 38 -13.72 -21.18 36.02
CA VAL A 38 -13.83 -22.48 35.32
C VAL A 38 -12.46 -23.17 35.27
N LEU A 39 -11.36 -22.43 35.04
CA LEU A 39 -10.00 -23.00 35.07
C LEU A 39 -9.60 -23.50 36.47
N VAL A 40 -9.97 -22.81 37.55
CA VAL A 40 -9.71 -23.23 38.91
C VAL A 40 -10.51 -24.48 39.28
N LEU A 41 -11.74 -24.62 38.76
CA LEU A 41 -12.59 -25.81 38.99
C LEU A 41 -12.04 -27.05 38.27
N ILE A 42 -11.46 -26.89 37.10
CA ILE A 42 -10.84 -28.00 36.31
C ILE A 42 -9.54 -28.48 37.01
N MET A 43 -8.76 -27.58 37.60
CA MET A 43 -7.57 -27.96 38.35
C MET A 43 -7.89 -28.64 39.71
N ALA A 44 -9.04 -28.35 40.30
CA ALA A 44 -9.45 -28.97 41.58
C ALA A 44 -10.02 -30.40 41.42
N LEU A 45 -10.48 -30.78 40.22
CA LEU A 45 -11.01 -32.11 39.92
C LEU A 45 -9.95 -33.15 39.50
N GLY A 46 -8.69 -32.71 39.29
CA GLY A 46 -7.57 -33.57 38.86
C GLY A 46 -6.76 -34.20 40.01
N LEU A 47 -7.07 -33.90 41.27
CA LEU A 47 -6.22 -34.27 42.43
C LEU A 47 -6.83 -35.33 43.38
N ALA A 48 -7.83 -36.08 42.98
CA ALA A 48 -8.42 -37.10 43.82
C ALA A 48 -8.35 -38.50 43.17
N ALA A 49 -7.13 -39.07 43.10
CA ALA A 49 -6.92 -40.50 42.97
C ALA A 49 -5.62 -40.86 43.66
N CYS A 50 -5.66 -41.08 45.00
CA CYS A 50 -4.58 -41.61 45.82
C CYS A 50 -4.69 -43.15 45.87
N ALA A 51 -3.68 -43.90 45.48
CA ALA A 51 -2.45 -44.29 46.16
C ALA A 51 -2.65 -45.42 47.22
N ALA A 52 -2.07 -46.57 46.93
CA ALA A 52 -1.62 -47.56 47.91
C ALA A 52 -0.12 -47.84 47.67
N PRO A 53 0.69 -48.09 48.68
CA PRO A 53 2.15 -48.11 48.58
C PRO A 53 2.67 -49.45 48.06
N ALA A 54 3.52 -49.42 47.06
CA ALA A 54 4.33 -50.52 46.60
C ALA A 54 5.80 -50.29 47.00
N ALA A 55 6.49 -51.38 47.31
CA ALA A 55 7.88 -51.47 47.80
C ALA A 55 8.91 -50.87 46.81
N PRO A 56 10.12 -50.51 47.23
CA PRO A 56 11.10 -49.80 46.44
C PRO A 56 11.70 -50.72 45.38
N ALA A 57 11.53 -50.35 44.12
CA ALA A 57 12.26 -50.87 43.01
C ALA A 57 13.46 -49.97 42.72
N GLU A 58 14.60 -50.58 42.40
CA GLU A 58 15.85 -49.91 42.01
C GLU A 58 15.60 -48.90 40.89
N GLU A 59 16.10 -47.67 41.01
CA GLU A 59 16.08 -46.67 39.95
C GLU A 59 16.87 -47.14 38.73
N PRO A 60 16.27 -47.19 37.57
CA PRO A 60 17.06 -47.37 36.35
C PRO A 60 17.84 -46.05 36.11
N THR A 61 19.14 -46.21 35.88
CA THR A 61 20.02 -45.13 35.40
C THR A 61 19.35 -44.41 34.21
N PRO A 62 19.23 -43.07 34.22
CA PRO A 62 18.67 -42.35 33.09
C PRO A 62 19.51 -42.71 31.84
N ALA A 63 18.86 -43.24 30.81
CA ALA A 63 19.46 -43.30 29.52
C ALA A 63 19.79 -41.87 29.11
N ALA A 64 21.04 -41.64 28.71
CA ALA A 64 21.44 -40.35 28.16
C ALA A 64 20.48 -40.04 27.00
N GLU A 65 19.75 -38.95 27.10
CA GLU A 65 19.01 -38.37 25.96
C GLU A 65 20.04 -38.26 24.80
N PRO A 66 19.69 -38.65 23.58
CA PRO A 66 20.60 -38.44 22.46
C PRO A 66 20.89 -36.92 22.41
N GLU A 67 22.18 -36.57 22.50
CA GLU A 67 22.63 -35.24 22.18
C GLU A 67 22.10 -34.90 20.77
N THR A 68 21.04 -34.11 20.70
CA THR A 68 20.65 -33.48 19.44
C THR A 68 21.83 -32.60 19.04
N GLU A 69 22.50 -32.95 17.94
CA GLU A 69 23.51 -32.09 17.33
C GLU A 69 22.92 -30.68 17.28
N LYS A 70 23.57 -29.73 17.97
CA LYS A 70 23.15 -28.32 17.89
C LYS A 70 23.39 -27.89 16.45
N VAL A 71 22.31 -27.74 15.71
CA VAL A 71 22.33 -27.20 14.35
C VAL A 71 22.98 -25.81 14.41
N ASP A 72 24.09 -25.64 13.72
CA ASP A 72 24.76 -24.34 13.62
C ASP A 72 24.00 -23.46 12.61
N SER A 73 23.01 -22.71 13.13
CA SER A 73 22.19 -21.79 12.34
C SER A 73 23.02 -20.79 11.55
N GLN A 74 24.14 -20.32 12.12
CA GLN A 74 24.98 -19.35 11.41
C GLN A 74 25.75 -19.96 10.25
N ALA A 75 26.19 -21.23 10.38
CA ALA A 75 26.81 -21.95 9.27
C ALA A 75 25.81 -22.18 8.12
N ILE A 76 24.55 -22.56 8.42
CA ILE A 76 23.51 -22.72 7.41
C ILE A 76 23.25 -21.39 6.70
N LEU A 77 23.02 -20.32 7.44
CA LEU A 77 22.72 -18.99 6.86
C LEU A 77 23.89 -18.41 6.07
N ALA A 78 25.14 -18.76 6.40
CA ALA A 78 26.31 -18.29 5.68
C ALA A 78 26.45 -18.89 4.28
N GLU A 79 26.00 -20.14 4.10
CA GLU A 79 26.03 -20.85 2.81
C GLU A 79 24.73 -20.69 2.01
N LEU A 80 23.66 -20.20 2.65
CA LEU A 80 22.35 -20.06 2.02
C LEU A 80 22.35 -18.95 0.96
N LYS A 81 22.03 -19.33 -0.28
CA LYS A 81 21.83 -18.41 -1.39
C LYS A 81 20.36 -18.36 -1.79
N THR A 82 19.90 -17.22 -2.32
CA THR A 82 18.61 -17.19 -3.00
C THR A 82 18.66 -18.00 -4.30
N PRO A 83 17.54 -18.51 -4.82
CA PRO A 83 17.54 -19.22 -6.11
C PRO A 83 18.05 -18.38 -7.27
N ALA A 84 17.86 -17.05 -7.25
CA ALA A 84 18.45 -16.16 -8.23
C ALA A 84 19.99 -16.11 -8.13
N GLU A 85 20.55 -15.98 -6.91
CA GLU A 85 22.00 -16.06 -6.67
C GLU A 85 22.58 -17.42 -7.06
N GLU A 86 21.88 -18.54 -6.77
CA GLU A 86 22.31 -19.90 -7.15
C GLU A 86 22.37 -20.09 -8.65
N SER A 87 21.43 -19.49 -9.39
CA SER A 87 21.41 -19.49 -10.86
C SER A 87 22.44 -18.55 -11.49
N ASN A 88 23.26 -17.86 -10.68
CA ASN A 88 24.10 -16.77 -11.14
C ASN A 88 23.33 -15.65 -11.87
N TRP A 89 22.12 -15.34 -11.35
CA TRP A 89 21.21 -14.32 -11.86
C TRP A 89 20.62 -14.63 -13.26
N GLU A 90 20.68 -15.89 -13.69
CA GLU A 90 20.10 -16.30 -14.98
C GLU A 90 18.58 -16.47 -14.94
N ARG A 91 17.99 -16.59 -13.75
CA ARG A 91 16.55 -16.70 -13.55
C ARG A 91 16.08 -15.98 -12.28
N THR A 92 14.81 -15.62 -12.24
CA THR A 92 14.12 -15.15 -11.03
C THR A 92 13.65 -16.32 -10.16
N THR A 93 13.34 -16.03 -8.88
CA THR A 93 12.86 -17.01 -7.91
C THR A 93 11.35 -17.26 -8.10
N SER A 94 10.93 -18.52 -8.18
CA SER A 94 9.52 -18.91 -8.24
C SER A 94 8.82 -18.71 -6.88
N SER A 95 7.48 -18.66 -6.88
CA SER A 95 6.69 -18.44 -5.67
C SER A 95 6.90 -19.51 -4.60
N GLN A 96 7.03 -20.77 -4.99
CA GLN A 96 7.32 -21.86 -4.05
C GLN A 96 8.74 -21.75 -3.47
N GLU A 97 9.74 -21.41 -4.30
CA GLU A 97 11.12 -21.22 -3.85
C GLU A 97 11.25 -20.02 -2.89
N VAL A 98 10.48 -18.93 -3.09
CA VAL A 98 10.39 -17.82 -2.12
C VAL A 98 9.98 -18.35 -0.75
N ILE A 99 8.91 -19.15 -0.70
CA ILE A 99 8.39 -19.71 0.55
C ILE A 99 9.41 -20.65 1.20
N ASP A 100 10.03 -21.53 0.43
CA ASP A 100 10.97 -22.53 0.94
C ASP A 100 12.25 -21.86 1.47
N PHE A 101 12.79 -20.89 0.76
CA PHE A 101 13.91 -20.07 1.23
C PHE A 101 13.58 -19.34 2.54
N LEU A 102 12.44 -18.66 2.60
CA LEU A 102 12.03 -17.89 3.77
C LEU A 102 11.71 -18.76 4.98
N LYS A 103 11.24 -19.98 4.81
CA LYS A 103 11.09 -20.95 5.91
C LYS A 103 12.44 -21.26 6.56
N VAL A 104 13.48 -21.54 5.77
CA VAL A 104 14.82 -21.76 6.29
C VAL A 104 15.34 -20.53 7.02
N VAL A 105 15.17 -19.34 6.43
CA VAL A 105 15.59 -18.07 7.02
C VAL A 105 14.88 -17.81 8.35
N ALA A 106 13.56 -17.99 8.41
CA ALA A 106 12.76 -17.75 9.63
C ALA A 106 13.13 -18.76 10.73
N GLU A 107 13.30 -20.05 10.41
CA GLU A 107 13.70 -21.09 11.36
C GLU A 107 15.03 -20.76 12.04
N HIS A 108 15.98 -20.19 11.31
CA HIS A 108 17.32 -19.87 11.81
C HIS A 108 17.49 -18.40 12.25
N SER A 109 16.41 -17.59 12.27
CA SER A 109 16.45 -16.14 12.58
C SER A 109 16.59 -15.80 14.06
N ALA A 110 16.59 -16.78 14.96
CA ALA A 110 16.58 -16.58 16.42
C ALA A 110 15.42 -15.68 16.91
N GLY A 111 14.24 -15.79 16.28
CA GLY A 111 13.03 -15.04 16.65
C GLY A 111 12.94 -13.63 16.06
N ARG A 112 13.86 -13.26 15.17
CA ARG A 112 13.80 -11.97 14.45
C ARG A 112 12.78 -11.92 13.34
N ILE A 113 12.39 -13.08 12.81
CA ILE A 113 11.47 -13.19 11.67
C ILE A 113 10.35 -14.18 11.99
N ILE A 114 9.12 -13.72 11.83
CA ILE A 114 7.93 -14.57 11.75
C ILE A 114 7.48 -14.58 10.30
N LEU A 115 7.33 -15.76 9.71
CA LEU A 115 6.83 -15.97 8.36
C LEU A 115 5.40 -16.52 8.43
N ASP A 116 4.47 -15.85 7.77
CA ASP A 116 3.12 -16.37 7.51
C ASP A 116 2.97 -16.71 6.03
N THR A 117 2.49 -17.92 5.75
CA THR A 117 2.23 -18.43 4.40
C THR A 117 0.80 -18.93 4.23
N THR A 118 -0.07 -18.63 5.18
CA THR A 118 -1.40 -19.25 5.29
C THR A 118 -2.56 -18.25 5.35
N THR A 119 -2.30 -17.00 5.75
CA THR A 119 -3.35 -16.00 5.94
C THR A 119 -3.89 -15.49 4.61
N PHE A 120 -3.02 -15.32 3.61
CA PHE A 120 -3.39 -14.76 2.31
C PHE A 120 -3.10 -15.74 1.18
N ALA A 121 -3.98 -15.72 0.19
CA ALA A 121 -3.80 -16.49 -1.05
C ALA A 121 -4.49 -15.76 -2.20
N THR A 122 -4.01 -16.01 -3.43
CA THR A 122 -4.66 -15.55 -4.66
C THR A 122 -6.01 -16.25 -4.88
N GLU A 123 -6.76 -15.81 -5.87
CA GLU A 123 -8.00 -16.46 -6.31
C GLU A 123 -7.75 -17.89 -6.82
N ALA A 124 -6.54 -18.19 -7.31
CA ALA A 124 -6.12 -19.55 -7.69
C ALA A 124 -5.72 -20.41 -6.48
N GLY A 125 -5.61 -19.82 -5.30
CA GLY A 125 -5.21 -20.50 -4.06
C GLY A 125 -3.70 -20.54 -3.83
N THR A 126 -2.90 -19.80 -4.60
CA THR A 126 -1.46 -19.69 -4.40
C THR A 126 -1.20 -18.80 -3.17
N PRO A 127 -0.41 -19.25 -2.18
CA PRO A 127 -0.13 -18.46 -0.99
C PRO A 127 0.58 -17.13 -1.31
N ILE A 128 0.17 -16.04 -0.65
CA ILE A 128 0.86 -14.76 -0.63
C ILE A 128 1.60 -14.67 0.72
N PRO A 129 2.92 -14.95 0.77
CA PRO A 129 3.67 -14.95 2.02
C PRO A 129 3.93 -13.53 2.51
N TYR A 130 3.95 -13.35 3.83
CA TYR A 130 4.50 -12.13 4.42
C TYR A 130 5.36 -12.43 5.64
N MET A 131 6.29 -11.52 5.91
CA MET A 131 7.20 -11.59 7.04
C MET A 131 6.93 -10.44 8.02
N ILE A 132 7.10 -10.72 9.30
CA ILE A 132 7.17 -9.75 10.38
C ILE A 132 8.60 -9.77 10.89
N ILE A 133 9.30 -8.66 10.77
CA ILE A 133 10.74 -8.56 11.05
C ILE A 133 10.99 -7.50 12.12
N SER A 134 11.76 -7.86 13.16
CA SER A 134 12.23 -6.94 14.21
C SER A 134 13.44 -7.57 14.93
N ASP A 135 14.05 -6.89 15.90
CA ASP A 135 15.04 -7.50 16.80
C ASP A 135 14.43 -8.67 17.61
N VAL A 136 13.16 -8.52 18.00
CA VAL A 136 12.26 -9.57 18.45
C VAL A 136 10.95 -9.37 17.72
N ALA A 137 10.63 -10.26 16.79
CA ALA A 137 9.43 -10.13 15.96
C ALA A 137 8.16 -10.26 16.81
N PRO A 138 7.24 -9.26 16.80
CA PRO A 138 5.98 -9.34 17.55
C PRO A 138 5.06 -10.38 16.93
N ALA A 139 4.40 -11.18 17.77
CA ALA A 139 3.49 -12.23 17.31
C ALA A 139 2.18 -11.69 16.73
N SER A 140 1.80 -10.48 17.11
CA SER A 140 0.60 -9.80 16.64
C SER A 140 0.78 -8.27 16.64
N PRO A 141 -0.09 -7.52 15.94
CA PRO A 141 -0.07 -6.06 15.99
C PRO A 141 -0.18 -5.47 17.40
N ALA A 142 -0.86 -6.16 18.31
CA ALA A 142 -1.01 -5.73 19.69
C ALA A 142 0.28 -5.86 20.52
N ASP A 143 1.24 -6.63 20.03
CA ASP A 143 2.53 -6.87 20.70
C ASP A 143 3.63 -5.90 20.20
N VAL A 144 3.31 -5.01 19.26
CA VAL A 144 4.25 -4.01 18.74
C VAL A 144 4.59 -3.01 19.84
N PRO A 145 5.87 -2.84 20.23
CA PRO A 145 6.28 -1.83 21.20
C PRO A 145 5.94 -0.41 20.73
N GLU A 146 5.43 0.44 21.62
CA GLU A 146 5.00 1.80 21.29
C GLU A 146 6.14 2.68 20.76
N ASP A 147 7.38 2.41 21.15
CA ASP A 147 8.58 3.14 20.73
C ASP A 147 9.13 2.70 19.37
N LYS A 148 8.58 1.66 18.75
CA LYS A 148 8.96 1.23 17.39
C LYS A 148 8.11 1.86 16.30
N GLY A 149 8.73 2.15 15.16
CA GLY A 149 8.04 2.47 13.91
C GLY A 149 7.64 1.20 13.16
N VAL A 150 6.43 1.16 12.60
CA VAL A 150 6.02 0.08 11.70
C VAL A 150 6.19 0.53 10.26
N VAL A 151 6.89 -0.26 9.44
CA VAL A 151 7.05 -0.05 8.01
C VAL A 151 6.46 -1.23 7.26
N TYR A 152 5.73 -0.96 6.18
CA TYR A 152 5.24 -1.99 5.29
C TYR A 152 5.92 -1.88 3.92
N VAL A 153 6.54 -2.95 3.46
CA VAL A 153 7.20 -3.08 2.16
C VAL A 153 6.43 -4.10 1.32
N ASN A 154 5.87 -3.64 0.21
CA ASN A 154 5.18 -4.45 -0.78
C ASN A 154 6.07 -4.62 -2.01
N CYS A 155 6.19 -5.85 -2.54
CA CYS A 155 7.03 -6.14 -3.69
C CYS A 155 6.32 -7.02 -4.70
N ASN A 156 6.74 -6.95 -5.96
CA ASN A 156 6.33 -7.84 -7.05
C ASN A 156 4.81 -7.83 -7.34
N ILE A 157 4.17 -6.66 -7.18
CA ILE A 157 2.77 -6.49 -7.55
C ILE A 157 2.62 -6.62 -9.08
N HIS A 158 3.53 -5.99 -9.81
CA HIS A 158 3.81 -6.28 -11.21
C HIS A 158 4.81 -7.43 -11.28
N SER A 159 4.35 -8.59 -11.69
CA SER A 159 5.11 -9.84 -11.56
C SER A 159 6.41 -9.90 -12.38
N GLY A 160 6.57 -9.00 -13.35
CA GLY A 160 7.82 -8.85 -14.10
C GLY A 160 8.86 -7.99 -13.41
N GLU A 161 8.48 -7.27 -12.35
CA GLU A 161 9.33 -6.34 -11.60
C GLU A 161 9.88 -7.02 -10.35
N ILE A 162 10.83 -7.89 -10.57
CA ILE A 162 11.27 -8.94 -9.63
C ILE A 162 12.27 -8.47 -8.57
N GLU A 163 12.79 -7.26 -8.69
CA GLU A 163 13.91 -6.72 -7.90
C GLU A 163 13.58 -6.61 -6.42
N GLY A 164 12.38 -6.13 -6.10
CA GLY A 164 11.89 -6.02 -4.72
C GLY A 164 11.81 -7.37 -4.01
N LYS A 165 11.31 -8.39 -4.71
CA LYS A 165 11.24 -9.76 -4.21
C LYS A 165 12.61 -10.30 -3.85
N GLU A 166 13.55 -10.25 -4.79
CA GLU A 166 14.89 -10.80 -4.59
C GLU A 166 15.67 -10.02 -3.52
N SER A 167 15.58 -8.68 -3.50
CA SER A 167 16.25 -7.85 -2.51
C SER A 167 15.74 -8.09 -1.09
N MET A 168 14.44 -8.30 -0.92
CA MET A 168 13.85 -8.55 0.41
C MET A 168 14.11 -9.97 0.92
N MET A 169 14.33 -10.94 0.05
CA MET A 169 14.85 -12.26 0.45
C MET A 169 16.29 -12.16 0.98
N ILE A 170 17.14 -11.37 0.33
CA ILE A 170 18.51 -11.11 0.78
C ILE A 170 18.48 -10.38 2.13
N PHE A 171 17.66 -9.33 2.27
CA PHE A 171 17.49 -8.61 3.53
C PHE A 171 17.06 -9.53 4.67
N ALA A 172 16.08 -10.40 4.46
CA ALA A 172 15.62 -11.37 5.45
C ALA A 172 16.76 -12.31 5.90
N ARG A 173 17.56 -12.84 4.97
CA ARG A 173 18.74 -13.64 5.28
C ARG A 173 19.75 -12.86 6.13
N GLU A 174 20.01 -11.63 5.81
CA GLU A 174 20.93 -10.77 6.56
C GLU A 174 20.43 -10.46 7.98
N VAL A 175 19.12 -10.24 8.13
CA VAL A 175 18.48 -10.12 9.45
C VAL A 175 18.67 -11.39 10.27
N ALA A 176 18.45 -12.57 9.67
CA ALA A 176 18.67 -13.84 10.36
C ALA A 176 20.14 -14.04 10.77
N GLN A 177 21.07 -13.50 10.01
CA GLN A 177 22.50 -13.46 10.33
C GLN A 177 22.85 -12.44 11.43
N GLY A 178 21.90 -11.61 11.91
CA GLY A 178 22.12 -10.59 12.94
C GLY A 178 22.79 -9.31 12.43
N LYS A 179 22.74 -9.01 11.11
CA LYS A 179 23.45 -7.85 10.54
C LYS A 179 22.76 -6.51 10.78
N HIS A 180 21.46 -6.47 11.06
CA HIS A 180 20.65 -5.24 11.11
C HIS A 180 20.02 -4.97 12.47
N ASP A 181 20.57 -5.51 13.57
CA ASP A 181 20.04 -5.36 14.91
C ASP A 181 19.95 -3.88 15.33
N ASP A 182 20.91 -3.04 14.93
CA ASP A 182 20.89 -1.60 15.22
C ASP A 182 19.72 -0.84 14.58
N LEU A 183 19.22 -1.32 13.43
CA LEU A 183 18.05 -0.80 12.76
C LEU A 183 16.76 -1.34 13.40
N LEU A 184 16.72 -2.64 13.62
CA LEU A 184 15.52 -3.37 14.03
C LEU A 184 15.10 -3.12 15.48
N LYS A 185 16.01 -2.61 16.35
CA LYS A 185 15.63 -2.15 17.69
C LYS A 185 14.57 -1.03 17.66
N ASP A 186 14.52 -0.25 16.58
CA ASP A 186 13.63 0.90 16.39
C ASP A 186 12.43 0.59 15.47
N LEU A 187 12.44 -0.57 14.78
CA LEU A 187 11.46 -0.90 13.73
C LEU A 187 10.81 -2.27 13.89
N VAL A 188 9.57 -2.34 13.42
CA VAL A 188 8.91 -3.56 12.95
C VAL A 188 8.69 -3.39 11.45
N VAL A 189 9.21 -4.31 10.64
CA VAL A 189 9.09 -4.27 9.18
C VAL A 189 8.22 -5.42 8.72
N ILE A 190 7.09 -5.08 8.09
CA ILE A 190 6.18 -6.04 7.45
C ILE A 190 6.59 -6.10 5.99
N ILE A 191 6.90 -7.27 5.46
CA ILE A 191 7.34 -7.44 4.07
C ILE A 191 6.47 -8.48 3.37
N VAL A 192 5.84 -8.09 2.26
CA VAL A 192 5.25 -9.01 1.28
C VAL A 192 6.21 -9.09 0.10
N PRO A 193 7.06 -10.12 0.02
CA PRO A 193 8.08 -10.19 -1.03
C PRO A 193 7.51 -10.52 -2.41
N ASN A 194 6.35 -11.16 -2.46
CA ASN A 194 5.72 -11.58 -3.71
C ASN A 194 4.19 -11.42 -3.59
N SER A 195 3.68 -10.24 -3.94
CA SER A 195 2.26 -9.90 -3.85
C SER A 195 1.43 -10.56 -4.94
N ASN A 196 2.04 -10.90 -6.08
CA ASN A 196 1.39 -11.51 -7.24
C ASN A 196 2.09 -12.82 -7.63
N PRO A 197 1.94 -13.89 -6.81
CA PRO A 197 2.62 -15.16 -7.05
C PRO A 197 2.14 -15.88 -8.31
N ASP A 198 0.88 -15.75 -8.70
CA ASP A 198 0.34 -16.36 -9.91
C ASP A 198 1.01 -15.77 -11.16
N GLY A 199 1.08 -14.43 -11.21
CA GLY A 199 1.80 -13.74 -12.29
C GLY A 199 3.31 -14.01 -12.27
N ASN A 200 3.91 -14.11 -11.07
CA ASN A 200 5.33 -14.44 -10.91
C ASN A 200 5.70 -15.78 -11.57
N ASP A 201 4.84 -16.78 -11.42
CA ASP A 201 5.11 -18.13 -11.93
C ASP A 201 4.65 -18.32 -13.39
N ASN A 202 3.88 -17.37 -13.93
CA ASN A 202 3.51 -17.32 -15.34
C ASN A 202 4.62 -16.66 -16.16
N LEU A 203 5.73 -17.37 -16.35
CA LEU A 203 6.92 -16.84 -16.99
C LEU A 203 6.73 -16.63 -18.49
N GLY A 204 7.13 -15.47 -19.00
CA GLY A 204 7.04 -15.14 -20.40
C GLY A 204 7.94 -13.99 -20.83
N LYS A 205 7.92 -13.71 -22.14
CA LYS A 205 8.59 -12.54 -22.75
C LYS A 205 7.68 -11.31 -22.76
N ASN A 206 6.37 -11.47 -22.59
CA ASN A 206 5.38 -10.39 -22.47
C ASN A 206 5.34 -9.90 -21.03
N ARG A 207 6.34 -9.19 -20.64
CA ARG A 207 6.51 -8.59 -19.33
C ARG A 207 6.03 -7.14 -19.34
N ILE A 208 5.78 -6.61 -18.15
CA ILE A 208 5.39 -5.21 -17.97
C ILE A 208 6.55 -4.30 -18.39
N THR A 209 7.77 -4.66 -17.96
CA THR A 209 9.01 -3.94 -18.24
C THR A 209 9.88 -4.71 -19.22
N THR A 210 10.60 -4.02 -20.08
CA THR A 210 11.52 -4.58 -21.06
C THR A 210 12.91 -4.84 -20.48
N GLN A 211 12.98 -5.62 -19.43
CA GLN A 211 14.24 -6.02 -18.83
C GLN A 211 15.05 -6.93 -19.77
N PHE A 212 16.37 -6.85 -19.72
CA PHE A 212 17.22 -7.72 -20.54
C PHE A 212 17.57 -9.00 -19.83
N THR A 213 17.69 -8.97 -18.50
CA THR A 213 18.03 -10.13 -17.67
C THR A 213 17.14 -10.17 -16.43
N PRO A 214 16.68 -11.34 -16.02
CA PRO A 214 16.70 -12.61 -16.77
C PRO A 214 15.79 -12.57 -18.01
N LYS A 215 15.99 -13.46 -18.97
CA LYS A 215 15.20 -13.49 -20.21
C LYS A 215 13.70 -13.77 -20.00
N LEU A 216 13.35 -14.51 -18.95
CA LEU A 216 11.97 -14.84 -18.60
C LEU A 216 11.67 -14.29 -17.20
N VAL A 217 10.60 -13.52 -17.10
CA VAL A 217 10.05 -12.99 -15.85
C VAL A 217 8.55 -13.24 -15.80
N GLY A 218 7.93 -12.96 -14.67
CA GLY A 218 6.48 -13.05 -14.53
C GLY A 218 5.74 -12.12 -15.51
N THR A 219 4.53 -12.49 -15.85
CA THR A 219 3.67 -11.73 -16.76
C THR A 219 2.47 -11.16 -16.00
N ARG A 220 1.96 -10.02 -16.49
CA ARG A 220 0.83 -9.31 -15.89
C ARG A 220 -0.49 -10.08 -15.99
N ALA A 221 -0.71 -10.69 -17.13
CA ALA A 221 -2.04 -10.88 -17.68
C ALA A 221 -2.89 -12.02 -17.09
N GLU A 222 -2.33 -12.97 -16.39
CA GLU A 222 -3.11 -14.16 -15.98
C GLU A 222 -2.95 -14.50 -14.51
N GLY A 223 -2.24 -13.63 -13.78
CA GLY A 223 -1.76 -13.93 -12.45
C GLY A 223 -2.79 -13.90 -11.34
N ASN A 224 -3.95 -13.28 -11.52
CA ASN A 224 -4.86 -13.07 -10.38
C ASN A 224 -6.04 -14.04 -10.32
N GLY A 225 -6.06 -15.08 -11.18
CA GLY A 225 -7.21 -15.98 -11.26
C GLY A 225 -8.50 -15.30 -11.76
N LEU A 226 -8.51 -13.98 -11.83
CA LEU A 226 -9.52 -13.19 -12.50
C LEU A 226 -9.12 -13.14 -13.97
N LYS A 227 -10.02 -13.54 -14.86
CA LYS A 227 -9.86 -13.34 -16.32
C LYS A 227 -9.99 -11.87 -16.70
N LEU A 228 -9.58 -10.97 -15.82
CA LEU A 228 -9.53 -9.55 -16.06
C LEU A 228 -8.19 -9.30 -16.73
N GLU A 229 -8.21 -9.13 -18.04
CA GLU A 229 -7.04 -8.74 -18.82
C GLU A 229 -6.41 -7.52 -18.17
N ASN A 230 -5.15 -7.64 -17.74
CA ASN A 230 -4.33 -6.59 -17.13
C ASN A 230 -4.61 -6.20 -15.66
N THR A 231 -5.35 -6.96 -14.88
CA THR A 231 -5.49 -6.64 -13.45
C THR A 231 -4.26 -7.10 -12.68
N ASP A 232 -3.43 -6.16 -12.25
CA ASP A 232 -2.18 -6.44 -11.54
C ASP A 232 -2.16 -6.00 -10.07
N GLY A 233 -3.26 -5.43 -9.60
CA GLY A 233 -3.47 -5.03 -8.22
C GLY A 233 -2.99 -3.64 -7.85
N ILE A 234 -2.11 -2.97 -8.62
CA ILE A 234 -1.62 -1.63 -8.27
C ILE A 234 -2.72 -0.57 -8.33
N ALA A 235 -3.67 -0.74 -9.23
CA ALA A 235 -4.78 0.18 -9.44
C ALA A 235 -6.09 -0.32 -8.83
N ASP A 236 -6.00 -1.09 -7.76
CA ASP A 236 -7.15 -1.76 -7.13
C ASP A 236 -7.47 -1.24 -5.73
N MET A 237 -6.75 -0.23 -5.24
CA MET A 237 -6.86 0.19 -3.83
C MET A 237 -8.23 0.77 -3.46
N THR A 238 -9.10 1.10 -4.40
CA THR A 238 -10.45 1.62 -4.11
C THR A 238 -11.54 0.58 -4.26
N LYS A 239 -11.39 -0.41 -5.17
CA LYS A 239 -12.40 -1.44 -5.44
C LYS A 239 -12.11 -2.82 -4.82
N LEU A 240 -10.84 -3.16 -4.58
CA LEU A 240 -10.37 -4.40 -3.92
C LEU A 240 -10.85 -5.69 -4.58
N GLU A 241 -10.79 -5.75 -5.90
CA GLU A 241 -11.17 -6.93 -6.69
C GLU A 241 -10.10 -8.02 -6.65
N THR A 242 -8.83 -7.64 -6.42
CA THR A 242 -7.69 -8.57 -6.40
C THR A 242 -7.32 -9.02 -4.99
N ALA A 243 -6.82 -10.24 -4.86
CA ALA A 243 -6.25 -10.73 -3.60
C ALA A 243 -5.05 -9.88 -3.15
N CYS A 244 -4.29 -9.36 -4.10
CA CYS A 244 -3.17 -8.47 -3.86
C CYS A 244 -3.62 -7.18 -3.17
N GLY A 245 -4.60 -6.45 -3.74
CA GLY A 245 -5.17 -5.25 -3.15
C GLY A 245 -5.76 -5.50 -1.75
N ARG A 246 -6.50 -6.60 -1.59
CA ARG A 246 -7.05 -7.00 -0.28
C ARG A 246 -5.96 -7.30 0.74
N THR A 247 -4.87 -7.95 0.34
CA THR A 247 -3.71 -8.22 1.22
C THR A 247 -3.07 -6.92 1.71
N ILE A 248 -2.81 -5.97 0.79
CA ILE A 248 -2.23 -4.67 1.13
C ILE A 248 -3.11 -3.94 2.14
N VAL A 249 -4.40 -3.78 1.85
CA VAL A 249 -5.32 -3.05 2.73
C VAL A 249 -5.47 -3.73 4.08
N LYS A 250 -5.54 -5.07 4.11
CA LYS A 250 -5.64 -5.82 5.37
C LYS A 250 -4.41 -5.64 6.25
N LEU A 251 -3.20 -5.74 5.69
CA LEU A 251 -1.96 -5.51 6.42
C LEU A 251 -1.81 -4.05 6.87
N MET A 252 -2.21 -3.08 6.04
CA MET A 252 -2.26 -1.67 6.45
C MET A 252 -3.23 -1.42 7.60
N ASN A 253 -4.38 -2.10 7.63
CA ASN A 253 -5.34 -1.98 8.72
C ASN A 253 -4.84 -2.61 10.01
N ASP A 254 -4.28 -3.82 9.92
CA ASP A 254 -3.85 -4.58 11.09
C ASP A 254 -2.60 -3.97 11.74
N TRP A 255 -1.58 -3.67 10.94
CA TRP A 255 -0.27 -3.23 11.44
C TRP A 255 -0.11 -1.71 11.51
N ASN A 256 -1.00 -0.95 10.90
CA ASN A 256 -1.04 0.52 10.92
C ASN A 256 0.35 1.16 10.67
N PRO A 257 1.01 0.87 9.53
CA PRO A 257 2.36 1.35 9.26
C PRO A 257 2.41 2.88 9.18
N ILE A 258 3.56 3.44 9.57
CA ILE A 258 3.83 4.88 9.42
C ILE A 258 4.43 5.20 8.03
N LEU A 259 4.97 4.19 7.35
CA LEU A 259 5.45 4.25 5.97
C LEU A 259 5.00 3.02 5.21
N PHE A 260 4.48 3.23 4.01
CA PHE A 260 4.23 2.20 3.00
C PHE A 260 5.23 2.37 1.85
N ILE A 261 5.94 1.30 1.50
CA ILE A 261 6.88 1.25 0.36
C ILE A 261 6.32 0.29 -0.67
N ASP A 262 6.22 0.74 -1.92
CA ASP A 262 5.86 -0.10 -3.06
C ASP A 262 7.05 -0.20 -4.02
N ALA A 263 7.54 -1.42 -4.21
CA ALA A 263 8.80 -1.69 -4.89
C ALA A 263 8.56 -2.18 -6.33
N HIS A 264 8.94 -1.36 -7.29
CA HIS A 264 8.75 -1.53 -8.72
C HIS A 264 10.05 -1.41 -9.52
N ALA A 265 9.95 -1.61 -10.84
CA ALA A 265 10.98 -1.33 -11.83
C ALA A 265 10.37 -0.68 -13.06
N THR A 266 11.00 0.39 -13.57
CA THR A 266 10.54 1.14 -14.74
C THR A 266 11.37 0.88 -15.98
N ASP A 267 10.71 0.72 -17.13
CA ASP A 267 11.30 0.73 -18.47
C ASP A 267 10.95 2.01 -19.24
N GLY A 268 10.68 3.09 -18.52
CA GLY A 268 10.34 4.39 -19.10
C GLY A 268 11.47 5.02 -19.89
N SER A 269 11.50 6.35 -19.89
CA SER A 269 12.48 7.14 -20.66
C SER A 269 13.92 6.77 -20.34
N TYR A 270 14.79 6.79 -21.36
CA TYR A 270 16.20 6.49 -21.18
C TYR A 270 16.88 7.53 -20.30
N MET A 271 17.50 7.08 -19.21
CA MET A 271 18.08 7.92 -18.18
C MET A 271 19.35 7.30 -17.58
N ARG A 272 20.09 8.09 -16.82
CA ARG A 272 21.28 7.67 -16.05
C ARG A 272 21.05 7.70 -14.54
N HIS A 273 19.81 7.79 -14.11
CA HIS A 273 19.42 7.59 -12.73
C HIS A 273 19.22 6.10 -12.46
N ALA A 274 19.66 5.62 -11.33
CA ALA A 274 19.51 4.22 -10.95
C ALA A 274 18.07 3.87 -10.53
N VAL A 275 17.31 4.88 -10.10
CA VAL A 275 15.94 4.73 -9.60
C VAL A 275 15.17 6.03 -9.79
N THR A 276 13.90 5.91 -10.14
CA THR A 276 12.90 6.97 -9.95
C THR A 276 12.05 6.65 -8.72
N TYR A 277 11.49 7.68 -8.07
CA TYR A 277 10.69 7.52 -6.86
C TYR A 277 9.55 8.52 -6.81
N ASN A 278 8.50 8.17 -6.05
CA ASN A 278 7.41 9.10 -5.81
C ASN A 278 6.81 8.93 -4.41
N TRP A 279 5.92 9.84 -4.06
CA TRP A 279 5.12 9.91 -2.86
C TRP A 279 3.64 9.79 -3.21
N GLY A 280 2.73 9.89 -2.24
CA GLY A 280 1.29 9.98 -2.52
C GLY A 280 0.95 11.32 -3.17
N LEU A 281 0.44 11.28 -4.42
CA LEU A 281 0.17 12.48 -5.23
C LEU A 281 -1.24 13.04 -5.05
N ASN A 282 -2.17 12.26 -4.47
CA ASN A 282 -3.58 12.63 -4.44
C ASN A 282 -3.81 13.92 -3.62
N ALA A 283 -4.52 14.88 -4.22
CA ALA A 283 -4.81 16.20 -3.63
C ALA A 283 -5.68 16.14 -2.35
N GLY A 284 -6.35 15.02 -2.07
CA GLY A 284 -7.08 14.78 -0.83
C GLY A 284 -6.21 14.34 0.36
N THR A 285 -4.90 14.15 0.14
CA THR A 285 -3.92 13.87 1.20
C THR A 285 -3.74 15.11 2.08
N ASP A 286 -3.54 14.91 3.40
CA ASP A 286 -3.21 16.03 4.29
C ASP A 286 -2.00 16.82 3.79
N ALA A 287 -2.15 18.13 3.58
CA ALA A 287 -1.17 18.93 2.87
C ALA A 287 0.18 19.04 3.60
N GLU A 288 0.18 19.06 4.94
CA GLU A 288 1.42 19.13 5.72
C GLU A 288 2.15 17.79 5.69
N LEU A 289 1.39 16.68 5.77
CA LEU A 289 1.96 15.34 5.69
C LEU A 289 2.51 15.05 4.28
N LEU A 290 1.80 15.47 3.22
CA LEU A 290 2.25 15.37 1.84
C LEU A 290 3.57 16.14 1.62
N ALA A 291 3.63 17.39 2.09
CA ALA A 291 4.83 18.22 1.99
C ALA A 291 6.01 17.58 2.75
N TYR A 292 5.79 17.06 3.96
CA TYR A 292 6.82 16.36 4.72
C TYR A 292 7.32 15.10 3.99
N ASN A 293 6.40 14.29 3.45
CA ASN A 293 6.75 13.07 2.70
C ASN A 293 7.64 13.40 1.50
N ARG A 294 7.21 14.38 0.68
CA ARG A 294 7.89 14.78 -0.54
C ARG A 294 9.24 15.45 -0.27
N ASP A 295 9.23 16.52 0.54
CA ASP A 295 10.35 17.44 0.63
C ASP A 295 11.38 17.03 1.70
N VAL A 296 10.95 16.26 2.71
CA VAL A 296 11.80 15.87 3.83
C VAL A 296 12.14 14.39 3.79
N PHE A 297 11.12 13.52 3.86
CA PHE A 297 11.35 12.09 3.96
C PHE A 297 12.04 11.52 2.71
N CYS A 298 11.46 11.74 1.52
CA CYS A 298 12.03 11.22 0.26
C CYS A 298 13.43 11.79 -0.01
N SER A 299 13.66 13.06 0.32
CA SER A 299 15.00 13.67 0.19
C SER A 299 16.02 12.97 1.09
N ARG A 300 15.71 12.77 2.38
CA ARG A 300 16.61 12.08 3.33
C ARG A 300 16.87 10.62 2.92
N ALA A 301 15.86 9.95 2.38
CA ALA A 301 15.94 8.52 2.03
C ALA A 301 16.75 8.25 0.76
N LEU A 302 16.65 9.12 -0.27
CA LEU A 302 17.10 8.80 -1.63
C LEU A 302 18.03 9.83 -2.28
N ARG A 303 18.10 11.06 -1.74
CA ARG A 303 18.86 12.16 -2.36
C ARG A 303 20.26 12.30 -1.75
N GLU A 304 20.90 13.46 -1.99
CA GLU A 304 22.23 13.75 -1.51
C GLU A 304 22.37 13.52 0.00
N GLY A 305 23.40 12.79 0.39
CA GLY A 305 23.61 12.39 1.80
C GLY A 305 22.88 11.13 2.24
N SER A 306 22.02 10.53 1.39
CA SER A 306 21.35 9.25 1.67
C SER A 306 22.29 8.05 1.59
N TYR A 307 21.78 6.90 2.05
CA TYR A 307 22.49 5.62 1.90
C TYR A 307 22.70 5.27 0.43
N LEU A 308 21.69 5.46 -0.44
CA LEU A 308 21.81 5.24 -1.89
C LEU A 308 22.92 6.09 -2.50
N ALA A 309 22.97 7.39 -2.17
CA ALA A 309 24.01 8.30 -2.64
C ALA A 309 25.41 7.87 -2.17
N SER A 310 25.54 7.29 -0.98
CA SER A 310 26.81 6.74 -0.47
C SER A 310 27.34 5.56 -1.28
N LYS A 311 26.46 4.92 -2.08
CA LYS A 311 26.80 3.85 -3.03
C LYS A 311 27.13 4.38 -4.42
N GLY A 312 27.11 5.69 -4.62
CA GLY A 312 27.39 6.34 -5.91
C GLY A 312 26.21 6.32 -6.89
N LYS A 313 25.01 5.98 -6.41
CA LYS A 313 23.79 5.95 -7.22
C LYS A 313 22.99 7.24 -7.03
N VAL A 314 22.24 7.61 -8.07
CA VAL A 314 21.47 8.85 -8.11
C VAL A 314 20.00 8.53 -8.38
N ALA A 315 19.12 9.11 -7.56
CA ALA A 315 17.67 9.03 -7.72
C ALA A 315 17.11 10.34 -8.30
N VAL A 316 15.98 10.24 -8.97
CA VAL A 316 15.18 11.38 -9.45
C VAL A 316 13.69 11.12 -9.14
N PRO A 317 12.86 12.15 -8.89
CA PRO A 317 11.42 11.94 -8.81
C PRO A 317 10.89 11.23 -10.05
N TYR A 318 9.91 10.34 -9.85
CA TYR A 318 9.32 9.56 -10.93
C TYR A 318 8.81 10.47 -12.05
N GLY A 319 9.12 10.07 -13.27
CA GLY A 319 8.64 10.72 -14.47
C GLY A 319 9.16 10.06 -15.73
N ASN A 320 8.64 10.55 -16.84
CA ASN A 320 9.08 10.25 -18.18
C ASN A 320 9.14 11.55 -18.99
N TRP A 321 9.91 11.55 -20.07
CA TRP A 321 9.91 12.66 -20.99
C TRP A 321 8.58 12.72 -21.74
N GLY A 322 7.90 13.87 -21.63
CA GLY A 322 6.67 14.17 -22.33
C GLY A 322 5.43 13.44 -21.83
N TYR A 323 4.37 13.57 -22.62
CA TYR A 323 3.07 12.99 -22.30
C TYR A 323 2.96 11.59 -22.91
N TYR A 324 2.45 10.62 -22.17
CA TYR A 324 2.30 9.23 -22.61
C TYR A 324 3.58 8.63 -23.20
N TYR A 325 4.73 8.85 -22.54
CA TYR A 325 6.03 8.33 -22.97
C TYR A 325 6.43 8.79 -24.39
N SER A 326 6.20 10.07 -24.71
CA SER A 326 6.60 10.63 -26.01
C SER A 326 8.13 10.66 -26.18
N ASP A 327 8.89 10.59 -25.08
CA ASP A 327 10.34 10.71 -24.98
C ASP A 327 10.92 12.03 -25.55
N ILE A 328 10.05 13.03 -25.74
CA ILE A 328 10.42 14.36 -26.21
C ILE A 328 10.85 15.23 -25.02
N VAL A 329 12.12 15.52 -24.92
CA VAL A 329 12.70 16.28 -23.77
C VAL A 329 12.05 17.66 -23.59
N ALA A 330 11.70 18.34 -24.68
CA ALA A 330 11.07 19.67 -24.65
C ALA A 330 9.68 19.69 -23.98
N GLU A 331 9.03 18.54 -23.81
CA GLU A 331 7.73 18.42 -23.14
C GLU A 331 7.84 18.32 -21.61
N GLY A 332 9.05 18.32 -21.07
CA GLY A 332 9.33 18.28 -19.64
C GLY A 332 9.29 16.87 -19.04
N TRP A 333 9.67 16.77 -17.77
CA TRP A 333 9.68 15.54 -16.98
C TRP A 333 8.34 15.40 -16.25
N ARG A 334 7.57 14.34 -16.54
CA ARG A 334 6.17 14.20 -16.12
C ARG A 334 5.93 12.93 -15.30
N THR A 335 5.24 13.09 -14.17
CA THR A 335 4.83 11.98 -13.30
C THR A 335 3.58 11.25 -13.84
N PHE A 336 3.05 10.29 -13.08
CA PHE A 336 1.78 9.60 -13.36
C PHE A 336 0.61 10.31 -12.67
N GLU A 337 -0.62 9.82 -12.90
CA GLU A 337 -1.85 10.43 -12.42
C GLU A 337 -2.02 10.33 -10.89
N ASP A 338 -2.82 11.23 -10.29
CA ASP A 338 -3.08 11.32 -8.86
C ASP A 338 -4.25 10.44 -8.37
N TYR A 339 -4.66 9.45 -9.15
CA TYR A 339 -5.83 8.62 -8.84
C TYR A 339 -5.69 7.85 -7.52
N ALA A 340 -6.80 7.82 -6.75
CA ALA A 340 -6.86 7.15 -5.44
C ALA A 340 -6.69 5.63 -5.51
N ARG A 341 -6.91 5.04 -6.69
CA ARG A 341 -6.75 3.61 -6.96
C ARG A 341 -5.31 3.12 -6.86
N TYR A 342 -4.31 4.00 -7.02
CA TYR A 342 -2.90 3.64 -6.93
C TYR A 342 -2.44 3.50 -5.47
N THR A 343 -1.56 2.55 -5.21
CA THR A 343 -1.13 2.14 -3.86
C THR A 343 -0.59 3.28 -3.01
N THR A 344 0.32 4.09 -3.54
CA THR A 344 0.93 5.21 -2.80
C THR A 344 -0.03 6.38 -2.61
N ASN A 345 -0.90 6.66 -3.58
CA ASN A 345 -1.95 7.66 -3.46
C ASN A 345 -2.98 7.27 -2.39
N TYR A 346 -3.36 6.00 -2.36
CA TYR A 346 -4.22 5.44 -1.33
C TYR A 346 -3.60 5.56 0.07
N ALA A 347 -2.30 5.25 0.20
CA ALA A 347 -1.61 5.39 1.47
C ALA A 347 -1.58 6.86 1.95
N GLY A 348 -1.37 7.82 1.05
CA GLY A 348 -1.46 9.25 1.32
C GLY A 348 -2.84 9.67 1.84
N LEU A 349 -3.92 9.24 1.17
CA LEU A 349 -5.31 9.48 1.58
C LEU A 349 -5.66 8.89 2.94
N ARG A 350 -4.88 7.94 3.43
CA ARG A 350 -5.00 7.34 4.76
C ARG A 350 -4.10 8.01 5.79
N ASN A 351 -3.55 9.20 5.49
CA ASN A 351 -2.59 9.92 6.32
C ASN A 351 -1.36 9.07 6.67
N ARG A 352 -0.76 8.38 5.69
CA ARG A 352 0.47 7.62 5.86
C ARG A 352 1.52 8.11 4.87
N LEU A 353 2.79 8.06 5.27
CA LEU A 353 3.86 8.28 4.31
C LEU A 353 3.84 7.15 3.27
N ALA A 354 4.16 7.50 2.04
CA ALA A 354 4.24 6.56 0.94
C ALA A 354 5.53 6.78 0.16
N LEU A 355 6.12 5.69 -0.32
CA LEU A 355 7.29 5.71 -1.17
C LEU A 355 7.13 4.70 -2.31
N LEU A 356 6.96 5.19 -3.52
CA LEU A 356 7.11 4.41 -4.74
C LEU A 356 8.61 4.33 -5.06
N LEU A 357 9.09 3.17 -5.40
CA LEU A 357 10.44 2.93 -5.91
C LEU A 357 10.36 2.25 -7.26
N GLU A 358 11.03 2.82 -8.26
CA GLU A 358 11.05 2.35 -9.64
C GLU A 358 12.50 2.25 -10.10
N VAL A 359 13.14 1.09 -9.85
CA VAL A 359 14.52 0.87 -10.30
C VAL A 359 14.59 0.77 -11.81
N TYR A 360 15.72 1.20 -12.39
CA TYR A 360 15.86 1.28 -13.84
C TYR A 360 16.03 -0.11 -14.46
N SER A 361 15.04 -0.56 -15.21
CA SER A 361 14.93 -1.95 -15.68
C SER A 361 15.97 -2.35 -16.73
N TYR A 362 16.69 -1.40 -17.32
CA TYR A 362 17.72 -1.66 -18.32
C TYR A 362 19.12 -1.92 -17.73
N ASP A 363 19.28 -1.74 -16.41
CA ASP A 363 20.48 -2.18 -15.71
C ASP A 363 20.53 -3.72 -15.59
N ASP A 364 21.72 -4.27 -15.35
CA ASP A 364 21.89 -5.70 -15.10
C ASP A 364 21.12 -6.16 -13.86
N PHE A 365 20.55 -7.36 -13.91
CA PHE A 365 19.68 -7.89 -12.87
C PHE A 365 20.25 -7.78 -11.44
N PRO A 366 21.48 -8.22 -11.12
CA PRO A 366 22.03 -8.03 -9.79
C PRO A 366 22.18 -6.55 -9.39
N VAL A 367 22.48 -5.65 -10.34
CA VAL A 367 22.57 -4.20 -10.07
C VAL A 367 21.23 -3.63 -9.67
N ARG A 368 20.14 -4.06 -10.32
CA ARG A 368 18.78 -3.64 -9.98
C ARG A 368 18.36 -4.13 -8.60
N VAL A 369 18.67 -5.40 -8.27
CA VAL A 369 18.40 -5.97 -6.95
C VAL A 369 19.16 -5.23 -5.85
N ASP A 370 20.44 -4.92 -6.08
CA ASP A 370 21.23 -4.10 -5.15
C ASP A 370 20.66 -2.69 -5.01
N THR A 371 20.23 -2.07 -6.11
CA THR A 371 19.63 -0.72 -6.09
C THR A 371 18.33 -0.70 -5.28
N GLN A 372 17.46 -1.68 -5.51
CA GLN A 372 16.21 -1.80 -4.77
C GLN A 372 16.45 -2.02 -3.27
N TYR A 373 17.41 -2.90 -2.94
CA TYR A 373 17.85 -3.12 -1.56
C TYR A 373 18.33 -1.82 -0.91
N GLU A 374 19.21 -1.08 -1.57
CA GLU A 374 19.82 0.14 -1.07
C GLU A 374 18.79 1.26 -0.85
N CYS A 375 17.79 1.36 -1.73
CA CYS A 375 16.68 2.32 -1.57
C CYS A 375 15.82 1.98 -0.34
N ILE A 376 15.38 0.74 -0.23
CA ILE A 376 14.55 0.29 0.91
C ILE A 376 15.33 0.42 2.21
N TYR A 377 16.58 -0.04 2.24
CA TYR A 377 17.42 0.05 3.43
C TYR A 377 17.65 1.50 3.86
N GLY A 378 17.92 2.41 2.91
CA GLY A 378 18.04 3.84 3.17
C GLY A 378 16.76 4.45 3.76
N ALA A 379 15.59 4.08 3.23
CA ALA A 379 14.31 4.50 3.77
C ALA A 379 14.09 3.98 5.21
N LEU A 380 14.40 2.71 5.48
CA LEU A 380 14.33 2.12 6.81
C LEU A 380 15.25 2.85 7.81
N GLN A 381 16.47 3.25 7.40
CA GLN A 381 17.38 4.02 8.25
C GLN A 381 16.79 5.39 8.63
N VAL A 382 16.15 6.07 7.68
CA VAL A 382 15.47 7.35 7.95
C VAL A 382 14.31 7.15 8.92
N VAL A 383 13.47 6.13 8.69
CA VAL A 383 12.34 5.85 9.61
C VAL A 383 12.85 5.50 11.01
N ALA A 384 13.87 4.65 11.14
CA ALA A 384 14.42 4.29 12.46
C ALA A 384 14.89 5.52 13.24
N LYS A 385 15.51 6.47 12.54
CA LYS A 385 16.02 7.71 13.13
C LYS A 385 14.90 8.71 13.46
N ASP A 386 13.96 8.88 12.52
CA ASP A 386 12.99 9.98 12.53
C ASP A 386 11.57 9.52 12.91
N LYS A 387 11.39 8.27 13.41
CA LYS A 387 10.09 7.64 13.70
C LYS A 387 9.17 8.47 14.59
N ASP A 388 9.73 9.16 15.57
CA ASP A 388 8.92 9.96 16.50
C ASP A 388 8.39 11.24 15.82
N GLU A 389 9.20 11.88 14.95
CA GLU A 389 8.78 12.98 14.10
C GLU A 389 7.67 12.54 13.13
N ILE A 390 7.87 11.40 12.45
CA ILE A 390 6.90 10.83 11.51
C ILE A 390 5.57 10.51 12.22
N LYS A 391 5.64 9.84 13.38
CA LYS A 391 4.44 9.54 14.19
C LYS A 391 3.69 10.81 14.60
N ALA A 392 4.42 11.86 14.99
CA ALA A 392 3.82 13.15 15.37
C ALA A 392 3.12 13.82 14.17
N MET A 393 3.72 13.79 12.99
CA MET A 393 3.12 14.31 11.76
C MET A 393 1.83 13.55 11.39
N ILE A 394 1.87 12.23 11.43
CA ILE A 394 0.71 11.37 11.17
C ILE A 394 -0.41 11.64 12.19
N ALA A 395 -0.08 11.69 13.48
CA ALA A 395 -1.05 11.97 14.53
C ALA A 395 -1.70 13.35 14.37
N ALA A 396 -0.93 14.35 13.91
CA ALA A 396 -1.47 15.68 13.61
C ALA A 396 -2.42 15.65 12.41
N ALA A 397 -2.10 14.91 11.35
CA ALA A 397 -2.97 14.73 10.19
C ALA A 397 -4.28 13.99 10.56
N ASP A 398 -4.18 12.91 11.34
CA ASP A 398 -5.34 12.18 11.85
C ASP A 398 -6.22 13.11 12.73
N ALA A 399 -5.61 13.89 13.62
CA ALA A 399 -6.32 14.85 14.47
C ALA A 399 -7.02 15.95 13.66
N ARG A 400 -6.43 16.46 12.57
CA ARG A 400 -7.10 17.43 11.67
C ARG A 400 -8.33 16.83 11.01
N SER A 401 -8.27 15.56 10.60
CA SER A 401 -9.44 14.86 10.06
C SER A 401 -10.54 14.69 11.11
N GLU A 402 -10.20 14.32 12.33
CA GLU A 402 -11.15 14.13 13.44
C GLU A 402 -11.75 15.45 13.96
N ALA A 403 -11.01 16.56 13.86
CA ALA A 403 -11.45 17.89 14.28
C ALA A 403 -12.70 18.38 13.52
N ARG A 404 -13.00 17.84 12.35
CA ARG A 404 -14.23 18.08 11.59
C ARG A 404 -15.50 17.84 12.43
N ALA A 405 -15.43 16.98 13.46
CA ALA A 405 -16.55 16.73 14.38
C ALA A 405 -16.95 17.99 15.18
N THR A 406 -15.99 18.81 15.56
CA THR A 406 -16.17 19.98 16.43
C THR A 406 -16.07 21.31 15.70
N GLU A 407 -15.19 21.38 14.71
CA GLU A 407 -14.95 22.58 13.92
C GLU A 407 -15.89 22.71 12.71
N GLY A 408 -16.48 21.57 12.29
CA GLY A 408 -17.29 21.48 11.09
C GLY A 408 -16.44 21.37 9.82
N ILE A 409 -17.10 21.29 8.67
CA ILE A 409 -16.46 21.19 7.36
C ILE A 409 -16.01 22.58 6.90
N ASN A 410 -14.73 22.70 6.57
CA ASN A 410 -14.14 23.89 5.95
C ASN A 410 -14.02 23.68 4.44
N PRO A 411 -14.83 24.37 3.59
CA PRO A 411 -14.82 24.14 2.14
C PRO A 411 -13.48 24.41 1.43
N GLU A 412 -12.60 25.19 2.05
CA GLU A 412 -11.28 25.50 1.48
C GLU A 412 -10.26 24.35 1.69
N LYS A 413 -10.53 23.46 2.64
CA LYS A 413 -9.61 22.36 3.03
C LYS A 413 -10.26 20.99 2.91
N ASP A 414 -11.57 20.91 3.20
CA ASP A 414 -12.31 19.64 3.26
C ASP A 414 -13.10 19.46 1.96
N PHE A 415 -12.42 19.03 0.92
CA PHE A 415 -12.99 18.78 -0.40
C PHE A 415 -12.56 17.42 -0.95
N VAL A 416 -13.31 16.95 -1.93
CA VAL A 416 -12.93 15.84 -2.81
C VAL A 416 -12.58 16.43 -4.17
N ALA A 417 -11.38 16.14 -4.66
CA ALA A 417 -11.02 16.46 -6.03
C ALA A 417 -11.75 15.49 -6.96
N LEU A 418 -12.63 16.01 -7.80
CA LEU A 418 -13.35 15.22 -8.81
C LEU A 418 -12.51 15.09 -10.09
N ASN A 419 -11.75 16.14 -10.40
CA ASN A 419 -10.75 16.19 -11.45
C ASN A 419 -9.55 17.00 -10.99
N SER A 420 -8.38 16.65 -11.50
CA SER A 420 -7.14 17.38 -11.28
C SER A 420 -6.37 17.54 -12.58
N GLU A 421 -5.60 18.59 -12.70
CA GLU A 421 -4.64 18.79 -13.79
C GLU A 421 -3.22 18.70 -13.26
N MET A 422 -2.37 17.96 -13.97
CA MET A 422 -0.94 17.92 -13.70
C MET A 422 -0.33 19.28 -13.98
N THR A 423 0.48 19.79 -13.06
CA THR A 423 1.15 21.08 -13.19
C THR A 423 2.61 20.99 -12.76
N THR A 424 3.37 22.00 -13.14
CA THR A 424 4.77 22.11 -12.73
C THR A 424 4.90 22.47 -11.27
N MET A 425 5.98 22.02 -10.66
CA MET A 425 6.35 22.38 -9.29
C MET A 425 7.85 22.65 -9.20
N PRO A 426 8.28 23.57 -8.31
CA PRO A 426 9.67 23.68 -7.95
C PRO A 426 10.14 22.42 -7.21
N PHE A 427 11.39 22.03 -7.43
CA PHE A 427 11.98 20.89 -6.78
C PHE A 427 13.28 21.28 -6.06
N GLU A 428 13.41 20.94 -4.78
CA GLU A 428 14.57 21.32 -3.92
C GLU A 428 14.89 22.83 -3.96
N GLY A 429 13.84 23.66 -4.05
CA GLY A 429 13.97 25.13 -4.07
C GLY A 429 14.42 25.72 -5.41
N LYS A 430 14.45 24.91 -6.49
CA LYS A 430 14.72 25.33 -7.86
C LYS A 430 13.46 25.24 -8.71
N ASP A 431 13.34 26.12 -9.71
CA ASP A 431 12.22 26.09 -10.67
C ASP A 431 12.35 24.91 -11.67
N THR A 432 13.53 24.30 -11.75
CA THR A 432 13.83 23.18 -12.65
C THR A 432 14.35 21.98 -11.89
N LEU A 433 14.14 20.80 -12.48
CA LEU A 433 14.70 19.51 -12.07
C LEU A 433 15.87 19.17 -13.01
N THR A 434 16.98 18.69 -12.47
CA THR A 434 18.06 18.12 -13.27
C THR A 434 17.77 16.65 -13.53
N VAL A 435 17.59 16.28 -14.81
CA VAL A 435 17.44 14.89 -15.24
C VAL A 435 18.68 14.45 -16.01
N LEU A 436 19.34 13.41 -15.51
CA LEU A 436 20.50 12.80 -16.16
C LEU A 436 19.99 11.85 -17.25
N SER A 437 20.30 12.15 -18.52
CA SER A 437 19.83 11.38 -19.67
C SER A 437 20.88 11.37 -20.78
N TYR A 438 20.47 11.28 -22.02
CA TYR A 438 21.31 11.20 -23.21
C TYR A 438 20.90 12.24 -24.23
N GLU A 439 21.74 12.50 -25.24
CA GLU A 439 21.43 13.41 -26.32
C GLU A 439 20.16 13.01 -27.10
N THR A 440 19.55 14.00 -27.76
CA THR A 440 18.33 13.80 -28.54
C THR A 440 18.60 13.75 -30.05
N GLY A 441 17.75 13.04 -30.76
CA GLY A 441 17.65 13.10 -32.21
C GLY A 441 17.10 14.45 -32.72
N GLU A 442 16.98 14.57 -34.05
CA GLU A 442 16.42 15.78 -34.70
C GLU A 442 14.94 16.01 -34.33
N ASP A 443 14.21 14.96 -33.95
CA ASP A 443 12.83 14.99 -33.50
C ASP A 443 12.66 15.37 -32.01
N GLY A 444 13.78 15.55 -31.29
CA GLY A 444 13.80 15.89 -29.87
C GLY A 444 13.61 14.70 -28.91
N THR A 445 13.55 13.47 -29.43
CA THR A 445 13.48 12.24 -28.59
C THR A 445 14.87 11.82 -28.11
N VAL A 446 14.94 11.23 -26.92
CA VAL A 446 16.20 10.72 -26.36
C VAL A 446 16.69 9.54 -27.18
N ILE A 447 17.98 9.58 -27.57
CA ILE A 447 18.61 8.53 -28.37
C ILE A 447 18.89 7.30 -27.53
N GLY A 448 18.30 6.16 -27.96
CA GLY A 448 18.57 4.82 -27.47
C GLY A 448 18.12 3.79 -28.47
N GLU A 449 19.06 3.00 -28.98
CA GLU A 449 18.79 1.92 -29.93
C GLU A 449 18.90 0.56 -29.23
N ARG A 450 17.81 -0.21 -29.22
CA ARG A 450 17.83 -1.57 -28.65
C ARG A 450 18.57 -2.51 -29.58
N LEU A 451 19.52 -3.23 -29.00
CA LEU A 451 20.29 -4.26 -29.69
C LEU A 451 19.64 -5.63 -29.40
N TYR A 452 19.56 -6.46 -30.46
CA TYR A 452 18.91 -7.76 -30.41
C TYR A 452 19.91 -8.87 -30.75
N ASP A 453 19.75 -10.01 -30.07
CA ASP A 453 20.51 -11.23 -30.38
C ASP A 453 19.95 -11.94 -31.64
N ASP A 454 20.57 -13.08 -32.02
CA ASP A 454 20.15 -13.87 -33.20
C ASP A 454 18.74 -14.49 -33.03
N GLU A 455 18.23 -14.59 -31.80
CA GLU A 455 16.90 -15.09 -31.45
C GLU A 455 15.86 -13.98 -31.46
N GLY A 456 16.30 -12.71 -31.61
CA GLY A 456 15.46 -11.53 -31.62
C GLY A 456 15.12 -11.04 -30.19
N ASP A 457 15.85 -11.45 -29.18
CA ASP A 457 15.73 -10.99 -27.81
C ASP A 457 16.59 -9.73 -27.60
N PRO A 458 16.05 -8.66 -26.98
CA PRO A 458 16.84 -7.49 -26.66
C PRO A 458 17.84 -7.81 -25.55
N TYR A 459 19.10 -7.36 -25.70
CA TYR A 459 20.14 -7.62 -24.72
C TYR A 459 20.90 -6.39 -24.24
N ALA A 460 20.79 -5.25 -24.94
CA ALA A 460 21.44 -4.00 -24.56
C ALA A 460 20.76 -2.79 -25.24
N ILE A 461 21.14 -1.59 -24.82
CA ILE A 461 20.81 -0.34 -25.52
C ILE A 461 22.10 0.37 -25.86
N GLU A 462 22.23 0.82 -27.09
CA GLU A 462 23.24 1.79 -27.51
C GLU A 462 22.68 3.19 -27.30
N TYR A 463 23.22 3.89 -26.31
CA TYR A 463 22.76 5.24 -25.95
C TYR A 463 23.54 6.32 -26.72
N GLY A 464 22.91 7.47 -26.89
CA GLY A 464 23.58 8.70 -27.29
C GLY A 464 24.58 9.18 -26.24
N ALA A 465 25.25 10.31 -26.51
CA ALA A 465 26.15 10.89 -25.52
C ALA A 465 25.42 11.34 -24.25
N PRO A 466 26.02 11.22 -23.05
CA PRO A 466 25.42 11.68 -21.80
C PRO A 466 25.13 13.18 -21.81
N VAL A 467 23.91 13.57 -21.42
CA VAL A 467 23.47 14.97 -21.27
C VAL A 467 22.68 15.11 -19.97
N ASP A 468 22.92 16.22 -19.25
CA ASP A 468 22.16 16.61 -18.08
C ASP A 468 21.17 17.71 -18.50
N TYR A 469 19.86 17.45 -18.36
CA TYR A 469 18.83 18.40 -18.74
C TYR A 469 18.29 19.13 -17.52
N GLU A 470 18.28 20.46 -17.57
CA GLU A 470 17.49 21.30 -16.65
C GLU A 470 16.10 21.47 -17.26
N THR A 471 15.08 20.90 -16.64
CA THR A 471 13.73 20.83 -17.21
C THR A 471 12.67 21.16 -16.18
N GLU A 472 11.46 21.52 -16.63
CA GLU A 472 10.28 21.61 -15.78
C GLU A 472 9.89 20.23 -15.25
N TYR A 473 9.55 20.17 -13.96
CA TYR A 473 9.00 18.98 -13.34
C TYR A 473 7.48 19.09 -13.19
N TRP A 474 6.76 18.29 -13.95
CA TRP A 474 5.30 18.13 -13.88
C TRP A 474 4.98 17.05 -12.85
N GLY A 475 5.15 17.39 -11.57
CA GLY A 475 5.18 16.43 -10.45
C GLY A 475 4.10 16.67 -9.40
N THR A 476 3.13 17.55 -9.66
CA THR A 476 2.03 17.83 -8.73
C THR A 476 0.72 18.03 -9.47
N PHE A 477 -0.37 18.02 -8.74
CA PHE A 477 -1.72 18.14 -9.26
C PHE A 477 -2.47 19.29 -8.60
N VAL A 478 -3.21 20.03 -9.39
CA VAL A 478 -4.12 21.07 -8.93
C VAL A 478 -5.55 20.62 -9.23
N PRO A 479 -6.42 20.51 -8.21
CA PRO A 479 -7.83 20.21 -8.45
C PRO A 479 -8.48 21.27 -9.33
N THR A 480 -9.09 20.83 -10.44
CA THR A 480 -9.83 21.70 -11.39
C THR A 480 -11.33 21.62 -11.18
N ASP A 481 -11.80 20.52 -10.59
CA ASP A 481 -13.18 20.36 -10.17
C ASP A 481 -13.20 19.75 -8.77
N VAL A 482 -13.91 20.38 -7.85
CA VAL A 482 -13.93 19.99 -6.44
C VAL A 482 -15.35 19.99 -5.89
N GLU A 483 -15.63 19.04 -5.02
CA GLU A 483 -16.84 19.02 -4.22
C GLU A 483 -16.51 19.14 -2.73
N THR A 484 -17.17 20.06 -2.02
CA THR A 484 -16.97 20.17 -0.58
C THR A 484 -17.46 18.92 0.11
N MET A 485 -16.70 18.33 1.02
CA MET A 485 -17.10 17.11 1.76
C MET A 485 -18.40 17.28 2.52
N GLY A 486 -19.20 16.21 2.62
CA GLY A 486 -20.27 16.11 3.60
C GLY A 486 -19.72 15.91 5.00
N ALA A 487 -20.38 16.46 6.04
CA ALA A 487 -20.08 16.05 7.40
C ALA A 487 -20.44 14.56 7.62
N TYR A 488 -21.50 14.12 6.95
CA TYR A 488 -21.97 12.74 6.98
C TYR A 488 -22.46 12.30 5.60
N TYR A 489 -22.24 11.04 5.29
CA TYR A 489 -22.86 10.35 4.15
C TYR A 489 -23.79 9.25 4.68
N LEU A 490 -24.95 9.10 4.04
CA LEU A 490 -25.97 8.12 4.38
C LEU A 490 -26.04 7.07 3.29
N ILE A 491 -25.84 5.81 3.67
CA ILE A 491 -25.85 4.66 2.77
C ILE A 491 -26.98 3.75 3.16
N ASP A 492 -27.84 3.42 2.18
CA ASP A 492 -28.92 2.47 2.39
C ASP A 492 -28.35 1.11 2.83
N GLN A 493 -29.04 0.47 3.78
CA GLN A 493 -28.62 -0.84 4.30
C GLN A 493 -28.56 -1.93 3.22
N ASP A 494 -29.28 -1.76 2.12
CA ASP A 494 -29.34 -2.72 1.03
C ASP A 494 -28.09 -2.63 0.12
N CYS A 495 -27.31 -1.53 0.19
CA CYS A 495 -26.03 -1.39 -0.52
C CYS A 495 -24.92 -2.25 0.13
N THR A 496 -25.16 -3.54 0.24
CA THR A 496 -24.34 -4.47 1.05
C THR A 496 -22.91 -4.57 0.59
N GLU A 497 -22.67 -4.62 -0.72
CA GLU A 497 -21.31 -4.73 -1.29
C GLU A 497 -20.47 -3.49 -0.97
N PHE A 498 -21.03 -2.30 -1.13
CA PHE A 498 -20.34 -1.05 -0.76
C PHE A 498 -20.09 -0.97 0.75
N ILE A 499 -21.04 -1.37 1.58
CA ILE A 499 -20.90 -1.38 3.04
C ILE A 499 -19.77 -2.31 3.48
N GLU A 500 -19.70 -3.52 2.92
CA GLU A 500 -18.61 -4.47 3.21
C GLU A 500 -17.26 -3.97 2.72
N LEU A 501 -17.19 -3.36 1.53
CA LEU A 501 -15.99 -2.71 1.03
C LEU A 501 -15.49 -1.64 1.99
N MET A 502 -16.36 -0.71 2.42
CA MET A 502 -15.98 0.37 3.33
C MET A 502 -15.52 -0.14 4.69
N LYS A 503 -16.16 -1.18 5.21
CA LYS A 503 -15.71 -1.87 6.44
C LYS A 503 -14.33 -2.51 6.24
N PHE A 504 -14.11 -3.13 5.10
CA PHE A 504 -12.81 -3.74 4.79
C PHE A 504 -11.69 -2.70 4.73
N HIS A 505 -11.97 -1.52 4.20
CA HIS A 505 -11.06 -0.37 4.24
C HIS A 505 -10.81 0.17 5.66
N GLY A 506 -11.58 -0.26 6.66
CA GLY A 506 -11.48 0.23 8.02
C GLY A 506 -12.21 1.57 8.26
N VAL A 507 -13.10 1.97 7.34
CA VAL A 507 -13.96 3.14 7.54
C VAL A 507 -14.96 2.87 8.65
N GLU A 508 -15.01 3.79 9.63
CA GLU A 508 -15.97 3.71 10.73
C GLU A 508 -17.36 4.08 10.25
N MET A 509 -18.31 3.17 10.48
CA MET A 509 -19.71 3.32 10.11
C MET A 509 -20.61 3.02 11.31
N THR A 510 -21.68 3.78 11.45
CA THR A 510 -22.69 3.57 12.50
C THR A 510 -24.04 3.32 11.85
N GLN A 511 -24.73 2.25 12.26
CA GLN A 511 -26.08 1.97 11.78
C GLN A 511 -27.11 2.69 12.66
N LEU A 512 -28.08 3.36 12.06
CA LEU A 512 -29.14 4.05 12.79
C LEU A 512 -30.04 3.04 13.52
N PRO A 513 -30.21 3.15 14.84
CA PRO A 513 -31.06 2.24 15.60
C PRO A 513 -32.56 2.55 15.45
N ASN A 514 -32.93 3.78 15.04
CA ASN A 514 -34.29 4.26 14.87
C ASN A 514 -34.38 5.21 13.68
N ASP A 515 -35.61 5.46 13.22
CA ASP A 515 -35.87 6.49 12.22
C ASP A 515 -35.44 7.87 12.73
N VAL A 516 -34.80 8.65 11.84
CA VAL A 516 -34.35 10.02 12.14
C VAL A 516 -34.94 10.97 11.11
N THR A 517 -35.60 12.03 11.58
CA THR A 517 -36.09 13.10 10.71
C THR A 517 -35.00 14.14 10.52
N VAL A 518 -34.65 14.43 9.26
CA VAL A 518 -33.68 15.46 8.88
C VAL A 518 -34.40 16.57 8.11
N ALA A 519 -34.19 17.83 8.56
CA ALA A 519 -34.81 19.00 7.92
C ALA A 519 -34.31 19.19 6.49
N GLY A 520 -35.15 19.69 5.60
CA GLY A 520 -34.81 19.91 4.19
C GLY A 520 -33.59 20.78 3.97
N ALA A 521 -33.37 21.78 4.85
CA ALA A 521 -32.21 22.67 4.79
C ALA A 521 -30.87 21.98 5.14
N ASP A 522 -30.91 20.86 5.87
CA ASP A 522 -29.76 20.20 6.46
C ASP A 522 -29.30 18.96 5.67
N HIS A 523 -30.08 18.52 4.68
CA HIS A 523 -29.67 17.43 3.81
C HIS A 523 -29.50 17.84 2.34
N LEU A 524 -28.66 17.08 1.63
CA LEU A 524 -28.45 17.20 0.21
C LEU A 524 -28.72 15.86 -0.46
N HIS A 525 -29.26 15.90 -1.67
CA HIS A 525 -29.33 14.79 -2.59
C HIS A 525 -28.57 15.12 -3.87
N PHE A 526 -27.93 14.12 -4.48
CA PHE A 526 -27.23 14.33 -5.74
C PHE A 526 -28.21 14.21 -6.91
N ALA A 527 -28.37 15.33 -7.65
CA ALA A 527 -29.22 15.37 -8.83
C ALA A 527 -28.39 15.03 -10.06
N ILE A 528 -28.56 13.81 -10.55
CA ILE A 528 -27.86 13.31 -11.73
C ILE A 528 -28.28 14.07 -12.97
N LYS A 529 -27.33 14.60 -13.73
CA LYS A 529 -27.53 15.26 -15.05
C LYS A 529 -27.22 14.30 -16.18
N SER A 530 -26.15 13.53 -16.07
CA SER A 530 -25.82 12.49 -17.05
C SER A 530 -25.25 11.27 -16.34
N TYR A 531 -25.48 10.14 -16.96
CA TYR A 531 -25.01 8.84 -16.54
C TYR A 531 -24.42 8.13 -17.76
N THR A 532 -23.21 7.62 -17.65
CA THR A 532 -22.54 6.93 -18.74
C THR A 532 -21.87 5.67 -18.17
N SER A 533 -22.38 4.51 -18.52
CA SER A 533 -21.73 3.23 -18.20
C SER A 533 -20.69 2.87 -19.25
N GLY A 534 -19.78 1.97 -18.92
CA GLY A 534 -18.60 1.60 -19.70
C GLY A 534 -18.89 1.26 -21.18
N GLY A 535 -17.88 1.47 -22.04
CA GLY A 535 -17.96 1.32 -23.48
C GLY A 535 -18.52 2.54 -24.24
N ALA A 536 -18.91 3.61 -23.52
CA ALA A 536 -19.39 4.83 -24.16
C ALA A 536 -18.26 5.71 -24.69
N VAL A 537 -18.51 6.36 -25.82
CA VAL A 537 -17.61 7.38 -26.37
C VAL A 537 -17.89 8.72 -25.67
N ILE A 538 -16.91 9.23 -24.92
CA ILE A 538 -16.99 10.56 -24.29
C ILE A 538 -15.87 11.42 -24.88
N ASP A 539 -16.24 12.62 -25.35
CA ASP A 539 -15.32 13.57 -25.99
C ASP A 539 -14.53 12.97 -27.15
N GLY A 540 -15.18 12.05 -27.92
CA GLY A 540 -14.57 11.38 -29.07
C GLY A 540 -13.59 10.25 -28.72
N ARG A 541 -13.45 9.91 -27.43
CA ARG A 541 -12.66 8.79 -26.95
C ARG A 541 -13.58 7.68 -26.47
N GLU A 542 -13.35 6.46 -26.97
CA GLU A 542 -13.95 5.27 -26.38
C GLU A 542 -13.36 5.11 -24.97
N ARG A 543 -14.21 5.14 -23.94
CA ARG A 543 -13.78 4.77 -22.59
C ARG A 543 -13.62 3.28 -22.56
N LYS A 544 -12.38 2.87 -22.59
CA LYS A 544 -12.00 1.50 -22.33
C LYS A 544 -12.28 1.17 -20.87
N ASP A 545 -12.54 -0.10 -20.63
CA ASP A 545 -12.38 -0.65 -19.30
C ASP A 545 -11.02 -0.24 -18.74
N TYR A 546 -10.98 0.07 -17.48
CA TYR A 546 -9.72 0.21 -16.77
C TYR A 546 -9.37 -1.15 -16.18
N GLU A 547 -8.33 -1.78 -16.70
CA GLU A 547 -7.88 -3.12 -16.28
C GLU A 547 -9.00 -4.16 -16.18
N GLY A 548 -9.89 -4.18 -17.16
CA GLY A 548 -11.02 -5.13 -17.22
C GLY A 548 -12.29 -4.72 -16.48
N HIS A 549 -12.30 -3.55 -15.81
CA HIS A 549 -13.48 -3.03 -15.13
C HIS A 549 -14.02 -1.77 -15.84
N PHE A 550 -15.28 -1.81 -16.29
CA PHE A 550 -15.95 -0.67 -16.92
C PHE A 550 -16.46 0.32 -15.88
N GLN A 551 -15.88 1.52 -15.86
CA GLN A 551 -16.33 2.56 -14.95
C GLN A 551 -17.67 3.18 -15.38
N THR A 552 -18.52 3.46 -14.38
CA THR A 552 -19.67 4.33 -14.52
C THR A 552 -19.28 5.77 -14.19
N LEU A 553 -19.60 6.68 -15.10
CA LEU A 553 -19.38 8.10 -14.89
C LEU A 553 -20.69 8.84 -14.74
N VAL A 554 -20.76 9.64 -13.70
CA VAL A 554 -21.92 10.45 -13.36
C VAL A 554 -21.51 11.91 -13.31
N THR A 555 -22.29 12.78 -13.97
CA THR A 555 -22.24 14.21 -13.72
C THR A 555 -23.52 14.67 -13.04
N GLY A 556 -23.44 15.65 -12.20
CA GLY A 556 -24.59 16.15 -11.46
C GLY A 556 -24.24 17.28 -10.52
N GLU A 557 -25.13 17.54 -9.59
CA GLU A 557 -24.91 18.54 -8.56
C GLU A 557 -25.65 18.17 -7.26
N TRP A 558 -25.08 18.52 -6.13
CA TRP A 558 -25.74 18.39 -4.84
C TRP A 558 -26.78 19.50 -4.66
N LYS A 559 -28.03 19.11 -4.43
CA LYS A 559 -29.17 20.03 -4.21
C LYS A 559 -29.70 19.88 -2.78
N LYS A 560 -30.12 21.01 -2.21
CA LYS A 560 -30.83 21.00 -0.93
C LYS A 560 -32.16 20.26 -1.08
N GLY A 561 -32.55 19.57 -0.03
CA GLY A 561 -33.86 18.96 0.04
C GLY A 561 -34.96 20.00 0.10
N ASP A 562 -36.09 19.69 -0.54
CA ASP A 562 -37.26 20.58 -0.61
C ASP A 562 -38.15 20.53 0.66
N GLY A 563 -37.92 19.56 1.55
CA GLY A 563 -38.66 19.35 2.79
C GLY A 563 -37.99 18.34 3.72
N ASP A 564 -38.54 18.17 4.89
CA ASP A 564 -38.04 17.21 5.87
C ASP A 564 -38.18 15.79 5.31
N ILE A 565 -37.17 14.96 5.58
CA ILE A 565 -37.17 13.55 5.21
C ILE A 565 -36.99 12.67 6.45
N VAL A 566 -37.53 11.47 6.38
CA VAL A 566 -37.29 10.43 7.39
C VAL A 566 -36.22 9.48 6.84
N ILE A 567 -35.09 9.40 7.55
CA ILE A 567 -34.07 8.41 7.31
C ILE A 567 -34.43 7.17 8.12
N PRO A 568 -34.65 6.01 7.47
CA PRO A 568 -35.10 4.81 8.18
C PRO A 568 -34.03 4.24 9.10
N ALA A 569 -34.48 3.56 10.16
CA ALA A 569 -33.60 2.69 10.95
C ALA A 569 -32.92 1.67 10.03
N GLY A 570 -31.67 1.33 10.37
CA GLY A 570 -30.87 0.44 9.54
C GLY A 570 -29.93 1.16 8.56
N THR A 571 -30.21 2.43 8.19
CA THR A 571 -29.31 3.23 7.35
C THR A 571 -27.92 3.36 8.00
N TYR A 572 -26.86 3.16 7.22
CA TYR A 572 -25.49 3.39 7.66
C TYR A 572 -25.11 4.84 7.52
N VAL A 573 -24.44 5.36 8.55
CA VAL A 573 -23.91 6.73 8.62
C VAL A 573 -22.40 6.66 8.61
N ILE A 574 -21.78 7.33 7.65
CA ILE A 574 -20.34 7.52 7.55
C ILE A 574 -20.04 8.96 7.93
N SER A 575 -19.30 9.19 9.01
CA SER A 575 -18.80 10.51 9.37
C SER A 575 -17.48 10.78 8.66
N THR A 576 -17.27 11.97 8.10
CA THR A 576 -15.96 12.39 7.58
C THR A 576 -15.02 12.89 8.68
N ALA A 577 -15.52 13.04 9.91
CA ALA A 577 -14.72 13.34 11.09
C ALA A 577 -14.12 12.06 11.70
N GLN A 578 -13.31 11.38 10.92
CA GLN A 578 -12.57 10.18 11.31
C GLN A 578 -11.23 10.14 10.56
N ARG A 579 -10.30 9.34 11.02
CA ARG A 579 -8.97 9.18 10.42
C ARG A 579 -9.01 9.00 8.90
N PHE A 580 -9.92 8.17 8.40
CA PHE A 580 -10.09 7.90 6.96
C PHE A 580 -11.21 8.75 6.32
N GLY A 581 -11.49 9.92 6.88
CA GLY A 581 -12.59 10.76 6.43
C GLY A 581 -12.46 11.27 4.99
N SER A 582 -11.24 11.60 4.55
CA SER A 582 -10.98 12.04 3.17
C SER A 582 -11.22 10.89 2.17
N PHE A 583 -10.71 9.69 2.46
CA PHE A 583 -10.98 8.51 1.66
C PHE A 583 -12.47 8.15 1.64
N ALA A 584 -13.12 8.18 2.81
CA ALA A 584 -14.54 7.89 2.90
C ALA A 584 -15.40 8.87 2.10
N ALA A 585 -15.03 10.16 2.10
CA ALA A 585 -15.70 11.16 1.28
C ALA A 585 -15.53 10.88 -0.22
N LEU A 586 -14.31 10.57 -0.67
CA LEU A 586 -14.03 10.21 -2.06
C LEU A 586 -14.88 9.02 -2.51
N MET A 587 -14.95 7.96 -1.72
CA MET A 587 -15.75 6.78 -2.04
C MET A 587 -17.25 7.05 -2.11
N CYS A 588 -17.73 8.06 -1.37
CA CYS A 588 -19.15 8.43 -1.32
C CYS A 588 -19.55 9.55 -2.29
N GLU A 589 -18.59 10.23 -2.94
CA GLU A 589 -18.90 11.28 -3.91
C GLU A 589 -19.26 10.66 -5.27
N PRO A 590 -20.50 10.90 -5.78
CA PRO A 590 -20.97 10.21 -6.98
C PRO A 590 -20.18 10.52 -8.25
N ALA A 591 -19.61 11.72 -8.36
CA ALA A 591 -18.85 12.16 -9.52
C ALA A 591 -17.34 11.92 -9.39
N ALA A 592 -16.87 11.33 -8.28
CA ALA A 592 -15.44 11.02 -8.10
C ALA A 592 -15.00 9.88 -9.01
N VAL A 593 -13.87 10.07 -9.70
CA VAL A 593 -13.32 9.11 -10.68
C VAL A 593 -13.06 7.73 -10.07
N ASP A 594 -12.68 7.68 -8.79
CA ASP A 594 -12.39 6.45 -8.05
C ASP A 594 -13.43 6.17 -6.94
N GLY A 595 -14.59 6.83 -6.98
CA GLY A 595 -15.65 6.63 -6.01
C GLY A 595 -16.45 5.35 -6.21
N GLY A 596 -17.30 5.02 -5.24
CA GLY A 596 -18.12 3.82 -5.29
C GLY A 596 -19.10 3.76 -6.47
N VAL A 597 -19.55 4.92 -6.98
CA VAL A 597 -20.37 4.98 -8.21
C VAL A 597 -19.54 4.63 -9.43
N ALA A 598 -18.32 5.17 -9.54
CA ALA A 598 -17.44 4.87 -10.66
C ALA A 598 -17.14 3.36 -10.77
N TRP A 599 -17.04 2.69 -9.65
CA TRP A 599 -16.77 1.25 -9.56
C TRP A 599 -18.05 0.40 -9.42
N ASN A 600 -19.20 0.90 -9.87
CA ASN A 600 -20.46 0.15 -10.06
C ASN A 600 -21.12 -0.41 -8.79
N PHE A 601 -20.67 -0.02 -7.58
CA PHE A 601 -21.25 -0.50 -6.33
C PHE A 601 -22.71 -0.07 -6.10
N PHE A 602 -23.20 0.88 -6.89
CA PHE A 602 -24.56 1.42 -6.78
C PHE A 602 -25.44 1.15 -8.03
N ASP A 603 -24.97 0.39 -8.99
CA ASP A 603 -25.69 0.17 -10.26
C ASP A 603 -27.04 -0.58 -10.08
N ASN A 604 -27.21 -1.28 -8.98
CA ASN A 604 -28.44 -2.01 -8.66
C ASN A 604 -29.44 -1.22 -7.79
N TYR A 605 -29.15 0.06 -7.48
CA TYR A 605 -29.92 0.89 -6.51
C TYR A 605 -30.44 2.24 -7.06
#